data_24ed0f3c714fdc91049a982525616db8
#
_entry.id   24ed0f3c714fdc91049a982525616db8
#
_cell.length_a   1.000
_cell.length_b   1.000
_cell.length_c   1.000
_cell.angle_alpha   90.00
_cell.angle_beta   90.00
_cell.angle_gamma   90.00
#
_symmetry.space_group_name_H-M   'P 1'
#
loop_
_entity.id
_entity.type
_entity.pdbx_description
1 polymer ?
#
loop_
_entity_poly.entity_id
_entity_poly.type
_entity_poly.pdbx_seq_one_letter_code
_entity_poly.pdbx_strand_id
1 'polypeptide(L)'
;MAQLFSSFASDLGTEADIAGSRGRIRLTTRFYEPSSTIEFYPGRVDSRQIIEVHKEPGFGYQYEARHVAECLQKGLTESPVVSHQDTLQLIDLIDRVRKIAGIQYPEDATA
;
A
#
# COMPACT_ATOMS: atom_id res chain seq x y z
N MET A 1 -6.08 -9.05 11.25
CA MET A 1 -7.03 -9.52 10.20
C MET A 1 -7.10 -8.46 9.12
N ALA A 2 -7.01 -8.84 7.85
CA ALA A 2 -7.15 -7.94 6.71
C ALA A 2 -8.29 -8.44 5.81
N GLN A 3 -9.02 -7.51 5.19
CA GLN A 3 -9.99 -7.78 4.14
C GLN A 3 -9.57 -7.00 2.90
N LEU A 4 -9.50 -7.68 1.77
CA LEU A 4 -9.17 -7.10 0.48
C LEU A 4 -10.31 -7.38 -0.49
N PHE A 5 -10.66 -6.38 -1.28
CA PHE A 5 -11.63 -6.53 -2.35
C PHE A 5 -11.07 -5.92 -3.64
N SER A 6 -11.24 -6.63 -4.73
CA SER A 6 -10.86 -6.17 -6.06
C SER A 6 -11.84 -6.74 -7.09
N SER A 7 -12.27 -5.94 -8.07
CA SER A 7 -13.18 -6.38 -9.12
C SER A 7 -12.97 -5.56 -10.38
N PHE A 8 -13.07 -6.23 -11.53
CA PHE A 8 -13.18 -5.58 -12.84
C PHE A 8 -14.64 -5.36 -13.29
N ALA A 9 -15.59 -5.95 -12.54
CA ALA A 9 -17.02 -5.92 -12.89
C ALA A 9 -17.84 -4.91 -12.06
N SER A 10 -17.22 -4.25 -11.09
CA SER A 10 -17.89 -3.27 -10.23
C SER A 10 -17.00 -2.08 -9.97
N ASP A 11 -17.60 -0.90 -9.94
CA ASP A 11 -16.93 0.35 -9.55
C ASP A 11 -17.03 0.50 -8.03
N LEU A 12 -15.88 0.41 -7.36
CA LEU A 12 -15.74 0.63 -5.93
C LEU A 12 -14.68 1.71 -5.68
N GLY A 13 -14.89 2.47 -4.62
CA GLY A 13 -13.87 3.41 -4.14
C GLY A 13 -12.57 2.67 -3.80
N THR A 14 -11.44 3.19 -4.27
CA THR A 14 -10.11 2.67 -3.96
C THR A 14 -9.65 3.27 -2.65
N GLU A 15 -10.08 2.68 -1.54
CA GLU A 15 -9.88 3.19 -0.19
C GLU A 15 -9.15 2.16 0.67
N ALA A 16 -8.49 2.62 1.74
CA ALA A 16 -7.91 1.74 2.74
C ALA A 16 -8.29 2.24 4.14
N ASP A 17 -8.77 1.32 4.98
CA ASP A 17 -9.06 1.56 6.39
C ASP A 17 -8.11 0.73 7.26
N ILE A 18 -7.45 1.41 8.22
CA ILE A 18 -6.60 0.77 9.24
C ILE A 18 -7.28 0.98 10.58
N ALA A 19 -7.85 -0.08 11.13
CA ALA A 19 -8.59 -0.03 12.40
C ALA A 19 -7.76 -0.60 13.55
N GLY A 20 -7.66 0.16 14.62
CA GLY A 20 -7.00 -0.22 15.85
C GLY A 20 -7.92 -0.07 17.08
N SER A 21 -7.47 -0.51 18.24
CA SER A 21 -8.22 -0.38 19.50
C SER A 21 -8.44 1.07 19.94
N ARG A 22 -7.60 1.99 19.51
CA ARG A 22 -7.61 3.41 19.89
C ARG A 22 -8.15 4.34 18.81
N GLY A 23 -8.58 3.81 17.67
CA GLY A 23 -9.09 4.64 16.57
C GLY A 23 -8.90 3.99 15.20
N ARG A 24 -9.23 4.76 14.18
CA ARG A 24 -9.17 4.34 12.78
C ARG A 24 -8.49 5.41 11.94
N ILE A 25 -7.69 4.97 10.98
CA ILE A 25 -7.14 5.83 9.91
C ILE A 25 -7.78 5.40 8.60
N ARG A 26 -8.26 6.35 7.83
CA ARG A 26 -8.80 6.10 6.50
C ARG A 26 -8.00 6.88 5.46
N LEU A 27 -7.55 6.16 4.44
CA LEU A 27 -6.99 6.71 3.22
C LEU A 27 -8.10 6.70 2.18
N THR A 28 -8.56 7.89 1.79
CA THR A 28 -9.63 8.05 0.82
C THR A 28 -9.07 8.02 -0.60
N THR A 29 -9.85 7.53 -1.51
CA THR A 29 -9.65 7.59 -2.96
C THR A 29 -8.22 7.39 -3.45
N ARG A 30 -7.96 6.27 -4.13
CA ARG A 30 -6.67 5.91 -4.69
C ARG A 30 -5.56 5.88 -3.63
N PHE A 31 -5.77 5.10 -2.56
CA PHE A 31 -4.83 4.99 -1.44
C PHE A 31 -3.39 4.63 -1.87
N TYR A 32 -3.20 4.08 -3.06
CA TYR A 32 -1.90 3.76 -3.66
C TYR A 32 -1.22 4.96 -4.34
N GLU A 33 -1.92 6.08 -4.50
CA GLU A 33 -1.34 7.33 -4.97
C GLU A 33 -1.08 8.26 -3.77
N PRO A 34 -0.14 9.21 -3.88
CA PRO A 34 0.05 10.21 -2.84
C PRO A 34 -1.24 10.96 -2.57
N SER A 35 -1.90 10.66 -1.46
CA SER A 35 -3.11 11.38 -1.03
C SER A 35 -2.77 12.75 -0.48
N SER A 36 -3.66 13.71 -0.67
CA SER A 36 -3.54 15.02 -0.03
C SER A 36 -4.10 15.03 1.40
N THR A 37 -4.92 14.05 1.76
CA THR A 37 -5.57 14.00 3.05
C THR A 37 -5.59 12.59 3.63
N ILE A 38 -5.45 12.52 4.95
CA ILE A 38 -5.65 11.32 5.74
C ILE A 38 -6.75 11.63 6.74
N GLU A 39 -7.77 10.80 6.82
CA GLU A 39 -8.80 10.93 7.83
C GLU A 39 -8.42 10.11 9.07
N PHE A 40 -8.36 10.75 10.22
CA PHE A 40 -8.12 10.10 11.49
C PHE A 40 -9.37 10.20 12.38
N TYR A 41 -9.78 9.08 12.92
CA TYR A 41 -10.92 8.94 13.84
C TYR A 41 -10.40 8.46 15.19
N PRO A 42 -10.12 9.37 16.15
CA PRO A 42 -9.66 8.98 17.48
C PRO A 42 -10.78 8.34 18.29
N GLY A 43 -10.48 7.21 18.93
CA GLY A 43 -11.41 6.51 19.81
C GLY A 43 -12.61 5.90 19.08
N ARG A 44 -13.74 5.81 19.81
CA ARG A 44 -15.02 5.29 19.30
C ARG A 44 -16.03 6.38 18.95
N VAL A 45 -15.63 7.63 19.09
CA VAL A 45 -16.48 8.80 18.84
C VAL A 45 -16.29 9.20 17.38
N ASP A 46 -17.36 9.63 16.74
CA ASP A 46 -17.36 10.07 15.33
C ASP A 46 -16.75 11.46 15.17
N SER A 47 -15.57 11.66 15.75
CA SER A 47 -14.79 12.87 15.66
C SER A 47 -13.71 12.70 14.60
N ARG A 48 -14.05 13.06 13.36
CA ARG A 48 -13.10 13.03 12.25
C ARG A 48 -12.12 14.21 12.35
N GLN A 49 -10.83 13.89 12.27
CA GLN A 49 -9.76 14.85 12.07
C GLN A 49 -9.17 14.63 10.67
N ILE A 50 -8.95 15.71 9.95
CA ILE A 50 -8.31 15.67 8.63
C ILE A 50 -6.86 16.09 8.82
N ILE A 51 -5.95 15.22 8.37
CA ILE A 51 -4.52 15.50 8.33
C ILE A 51 -4.17 15.79 6.88
N GLU A 52 -3.88 17.07 6.59
CA GLU A 52 -3.42 17.49 5.28
C GLU A 52 -1.98 16.97 5.05
N VAL A 53 -1.76 16.36 3.91
CA VAL A 53 -0.43 15.86 3.51
C VAL A 53 0.07 16.71 2.37
N HIS A 54 1.22 17.35 2.58
CA HIS A 54 1.89 18.07 1.50
C HIS A 54 2.45 17.06 0.49
N LYS A 55 1.99 17.14 -0.75
CA LYS A 55 2.51 16.32 -1.85
C LYS A 55 3.07 17.22 -2.95
N GLU A 56 4.15 16.76 -3.56
CA GLU A 56 4.66 17.35 -4.79
C GLU A 56 3.76 17.00 -5.98
N PRO A 57 3.67 17.85 -7.01
CA PRO A 57 2.95 17.49 -8.23
C PRO A 57 3.50 16.21 -8.86
N GLY A 58 2.61 15.36 -9.37
CA GLY A 58 2.97 14.10 -10.01
C GLY A 58 2.29 12.88 -9.40
N PHE A 59 2.64 11.70 -9.89
CA PHE A 59 2.05 10.42 -9.50
C PHE A 59 2.78 9.72 -8.35
N GLY A 60 3.81 10.34 -7.76
CA GLY A 60 4.53 9.78 -6.61
C GLY A 60 5.83 9.05 -6.96
N TYR A 61 6.07 8.67 -8.21
CA TYR A 61 7.30 7.97 -8.62
C TYR A 61 8.58 8.77 -8.33
N GLN A 62 8.49 10.10 -8.27
CA GLN A 62 9.62 10.95 -7.90
C GLN A 62 10.13 10.68 -6.47
N TYR A 63 9.28 10.26 -5.56
CA TYR A 63 9.70 9.90 -4.19
C TYR A 63 10.54 8.63 -4.19
N GLU A 64 10.11 7.62 -4.95
CA GLU A 64 10.85 6.37 -5.13
C GLU A 64 12.21 6.62 -5.76
N ALA A 65 12.25 7.34 -6.89
CA ALA A 65 13.51 7.66 -7.58
C ALA A 65 14.49 8.43 -6.69
N ARG A 66 14.00 9.41 -5.92
CA ARG A 66 14.82 10.17 -4.96
C ARG A 66 15.36 9.26 -3.86
N HIS A 67 14.52 8.41 -3.28
CA HIS A 67 14.94 7.49 -2.23
C HIS A 67 16.02 6.51 -2.73
N VAL A 68 15.87 5.97 -3.94
CA VAL A 68 16.90 5.13 -4.56
C VAL A 68 18.22 5.88 -4.71
N ALA A 69 18.18 7.12 -5.21
CA ALA A 69 19.39 7.95 -5.34
C ALA A 69 20.07 8.20 -3.98
N GLU A 70 19.29 8.48 -2.94
CA GLU A 70 19.82 8.65 -1.57
C GLU A 70 20.44 7.37 -1.00
N CYS A 71 19.83 6.21 -1.25
CA CYS A 71 20.39 4.91 -0.86
C CYS A 71 21.74 4.67 -1.54
N LEU A 72 21.83 4.90 -2.84
CA LEU A 72 23.07 4.74 -3.62
C LEU A 72 24.16 5.69 -3.15
N GLN A 73 23.83 6.96 -2.87
CA GLN A 73 24.80 7.92 -2.32
C GLN A 73 25.36 7.51 -0.95
N LYS A 74 24.56 6.78 -0.16
CA LYS A 74 24.97 6.22 1.13
C LYS A 74 25.68 4.86 1.01
N GLY A 75 25.87 4.34 -0.20
CA GLY A 75 26.48 3.03 -0.44
C GLY A 75 25.61 1.85 0.00
N LEU A 76 24.30 2.05 0.14
CA LEU A 76 23.36 0.99 0.51
C LEU A 76 23.01 0.12 -0.72
N THR A 77 22.89 -1.17 -0.50
CA THR A 77 22.49 -2.16 -1.52
C THR A 77 21.00 -2.47 -1.50
N GLU A 78 20.30 -2.00 -0.45
CA GLU A 78 18.85 -2.11 -0.32
C GLU A 78 18.29 -0.90 0.44
N SER A 79 16.99 -0.70 0.34
CA SER A 79 16.27 0.35 1.06
C SER A 79 16.06 -0.04 2.54
N PRO A 80 16.33 0.85 3.51
CA PRO A 80 15.95 0.63 4.89
C PRO A 80 14.44 0.78 5.16
N VAL A 81 13.67 1.26 4.16
CA VAL A 81 12.20 1.43 4.25
C VAL A 81 11.48 0.20 3.72
N VAL A 82 11.97 -0.37 2.61
CA VAL A 82 11.49 -1.62 2.03
C VAL A 82 12.70 -2.46 1.68
N SER A 83 13.00 -3.45 2.50
CA SER A 83 14.14 -4.35 2.31
C SER A 83 13.85 -5.41 1.24
N HIS A 84 14.90 -6.10 0.78
CA HIS A 84 14.73 -7.28 -0.07
C HIS A 84 13.89 -8.36 0.63
N GLN A 85 14.05 -8.50 1.94
CA GLN A 85 13.26 -9.45 2.73
C GLN A 85 11.77 -9.10 2.75
N ASP A 86 11.41 -7.82 2.87
CA ASP A 86 10.02 -7.37 2.81
C ASP A 86 9.41 -7.66 1.44
N THR A 87 10.17 -7.45 0.37
CA THR A 87 9.76 -7.78 -1.00
C THR A 87 9.51 -9.28 -1.16
N LEU A 88 10.40 -10.13 -0.67
CA LEU A 88 10.23 -11.58 -0.74
C LEU A 88 9.01 -12.06 0.05
N GLN A 89 8.77 -11.51 1.24
CA GLN A 89 7.57 -11.81 2.03
C GLN A 89 6.29 -11.39 1.33
N LEU A 90 6.29 -10.23 0.67
CA LEU A 90 5.13 -9.77 -0.09
C LEU A 90 4.83 -10.69 -1.28
N ILE A 91 5.84 -11.10 -2.03
CA ILE A 91 5.68 -12.03 -3.16
C ILE A 91 5.17 -13.38 -2.68
N ASP A 92 5.72 -13.95 -1.60
CA ASP A 92 5.21 -15.20 -1.01
C ASP A 92 3.72 -15.08 -0.61
N LEU A 93 3.34 -13.95 0.00
CA LEU A 93 1.95 -13.70 0.34
C LEU A 93 1.04 -13.63 -0.90
N ILE A 94 1.47 -12.94 -1.94
CA ILE A 94 0.73 -12.83 -3.21
C ILE A 94 0.57 -14.20 -3.87
N ASP A 95 1.61 -15.02 -3.89
CA ASP A 95 1.57 -16.37 -4.44
C ASP A 95 0.61 -17.28 -3.66
N ARG A 96 0.58 -17.16 -2.34
CA ARG A 96 -0.38 -17.88 -1.50
C ARG A 96 -1.82 -17.46 -1.79
N VAL A 97 -2.08 -16.15 -1.91
CA VAL A 97 -3.41 -15.62 -2.28
C VAL A 97 -3.81 -16.12 -3.66
N ARG A 98 -2.90 -16.07 -4.64
CA ARG A 98 -3.12 -16.55 -6.00
C ARG A 98 -3.50 -18.03 -6.03
N LYS A 99 -2.79 -18.87 -5.29
CA LYS A 99 -3.09 -20.32 -5.15
C LYS A 99 -4.48 -20.55 -4.56
N ILE A 100 -4.85 -19.81 -3.50
CA ILE A 100 -6.18 -19.93 -2.85
C ILE A 100 -7.29 -19.47 -3.81
N ALA A 101 -7.04 -18.42 -4.60
CA ALA A 101 -7.99 -17.90 -5.59
C ALA A 101 -8.10 -18.78 -6.87
N GLY A 102 -7.24 -19.81 -7.02
CA GLY A 102 -7.23 -20.66 -8.21
C GLY A 102 -6.72 -19.98 -9.46
N ILE A 103 -5.94 -18.90 -9.32
CA ILE A 103 -5.37 -18.16 -10.46
C ILE A 103 -4.10 -18.88 -10.91
N GLN A 104 -4.09 -19.33 -12.17
CA GLN A 104 -2.96 -19.97 -12.81
C GLN A 104 -2.57 -19.25 -14.09
N TYR A 105 -1.29 -19.10 -14.33
CA TYR A 105 -0.75 -18.58 -15.57
C TYR A 105 -0.17 -19.73 -16.40
N PRO A 106 -0.12 -19.61 -17.74
CA PRO A 106 0.45 -20.65 -18.60
C PRO A 106 1.89 -21.04 -18.22
N GLU A 107 2.66 -20.09 -17.72
CA GLU A 107 4.04 -20.25 -17.30
C GLU A 107 4.20 -21.11 -16.04
N ASP A 108 3.18 -21.16 -15.19
CA ASP A 108 3.18 -21.99 -13.96
C ASP A 108 3.26 -23.50 -14.26
N ALA A 109 2.89 -23.91 -15.47
CA ALA A 109 2.93 -25.32 -15.89
C ALA A 109 4.34 -25.78 -16.33
N THR A 110 5.29 -24.87 -16.47
CA THR A 110 6.65 -25.14 -16.96
C THR A 110 7.73 -25.02 -15.88
N ALA A 111 7.35 -24.78 -14.62
CA ALA A 111 8.26 -24.62 -13.48
C ALA A 111 8.40 -25.90 -12.66
#